data_c5ba9d95785fe12f0f3a9ea4b53808c7
#
_entry.id   c5ba9d95785fe12f0f3a9ea4b53808c7
#
_cell.length_a   1.000
_cell.length_b   1.000
_cell.length_c   1.000
_cell.angle_alpha   90.00
_cell.angle_beta   90.00
_cell.angle_gamma   90.00
#
_symmetry.space_group_name_H-M   'P 1'
#
loop_
_entity.id
_entity.type
_entity.pdbx_description
1 polymer ?
#
loop_
_entity_poly.entity_id
_entity_poly.type
_entity_poly.pdbx_seq_one_letter_code
_entity_poly.pdbx_strand_id
1 'polypeptide(L)'
;MEQSLGSLLTPHYKNVLAKTMTATGERYRDIVKREITAEVKRAWCEYLSALALCRLWQGEEQTAKRLREMSVLRYEQGDISKLEYSMMNTLAAEQHTKRVQAQDQLTVAAKRFAWVCRSTEPVVPEDTLLSLLPATLCEQPSATYLTYFDMQARQKQDMVNIEKSKFFPEFSIGYSLQKIAPLTNLSSWSVGVSFPLLFFPQKSRVKQAKMEALSAQFEAEENRTQLRRKVEELRDKLSMNAKNVAYYVDAALHEADELQRNAVLLYEESETDIAELVQSLNTSRDIRKQYIDAVHEYNVTAVELELYSE
;
A
#
# COMPACT_ATOMS: atom_id res chain seq x y z
N MET A 1 -42.12 34.15 13.24
CA MET A 1 -40.87 33.59 12.74
C MET A 1 -39.85 34.71 12.63
N GLU A 2 -38.76 34.60 13.40
CA GLU A 2 -37.63 35.53 13.32
C GLU A 2 -36.47 34.80 12.68
N GLN A 3 -35.93 35.30 11.59
CA GLN A 3 -34.78 34.72 10.89
C GLN A 3 -33.61 35.69 11.01
N SER A 4 -32.57 35.28 11.71
CA SER A 4 -31.33 36.03 11.72
C SER A 4 -30.63 35.80 10.38
N LEU A 5 -30.33 36.85 9.65
CA LEU A 5 -29.53 36.85 8.43
C LEU A 5 -28.02 36.77 8.73
N GLY A 6 -27.64 36.88 10.03
CA GLY A 6 -26.25 37.00 10.46
C GLY A 6 -25.56 38.23 9.91
N SER A 7 -24.23 38.28 9.94
CA SER A 7 -23.51 39.29 9.17
C SER A 7 -23.63 38.91 7.67
N LEU A 8 -23.87 39.87 6.79
CA LEU A 8 -24.01 39.65 5.34
C LEU A 8 -22.78 38.93 4.73
N LEU A 9 -21.63 39.01 5.37
CA LEU A 9 -20.36 38.42 4.91
C LEU A 9 -20.15 36.99 5.42
N THR A 10 -20.71 36.61 6.58
CA THR A 10 -20.52 35.29 7.20
C THR A 10 -21.05 34.13 6.32
N PRO A 11 -22.26 34.21 5.71
CA PRO A 11 -22.75 33.19 4.77
C PRO A 11 -21.85 33.03 3.53
N HIS A 12 -21.30 34.12 3.02
CA HIS A 12 -20.36 34.06 1.90
C HIS A 12 -19.11 33.26 2.25
N TYR A 13 -18.43 33.58 3.37
CA TYR A 13 -17.23 32.85 3.80
C TYR A 13 -17.52 31.39 4.20
N LYS A 14 -18.68 31.11 4.79
CA LYS A 14 -19.12 29.74 5.04
C LYS A 14 -19.33 28.96 3.73
N ASN A 15 -19.89 29.59 2.69
CA ASN A 15 -20.04 28.95 1.38
C ASN A 15 -18.69 28.70 0.71
N VAL A 16 -17.72 29.62 0.82
CA VAL A 16 -16.35 29.43 0.35
C VAL A 16 -15.71 28.23 1.07
N LEU A 17 -15.78 28.18 2.39
CA LEU A 17 -15.27 27.04 3.17
C LEU A 17 -15.94 25.73 2.75
N ALA A 18 -17.27 25.70 2.60
CA ALA A 18 -18.00 24.51 2.17
C ALA A 18 -17.51 24.00 0.79
N LYS A 19 -17.28 24.91 -0.16
CA LYS A 19 -16.71 24.56 -1.48
C LYS A 19 -15.28 23.98 -1.34
N THR A 20 -14.43 24.61 -0.53
CA THR A 20 -13.08 24.10 -0.25
C THR A 20 -13.13 22.71 0.40
N MET A 21 -14.04 22.50 1.38
CA MET A 21 -14.23 21.20 2.02
C MET A 21 -14.70 20.11 1.04
N THR A 22 -15.65 20.43 0.15
CA THR A 22 -16.12 19.50 -0.88
C THR A 22 -14.98 19.11 -1.81
N ALA A 23 -14.23 20.09 -2.32
CA ALA A 23 -13.09 19.84 -3.19
C ALA A 23 -11.98 19.01 -2.49
N THR A 24 -11.74 19.28 -1.20
CA THR A 24 -10.79 18.46 -0.40
C THR A 24 -11.30 17.02 -0.25
N GLY A 25 -12.60 16.82 -0.02
CA GLY A 25 -13.22 15.50 0.06
C GLY A 25 -13.10 14.72 -1.25
N GLU A 26 -13.24 15.37 -2.41
CA GLU A 26 -13.03 14.76 -3.71
C GLU A 26 -11.58 14.31 -3.89
N ARG A 27 -10.60 15.14 -3.52
CA ARG A 27 -9.18 14.76 -3.57
C ARG A 27 -8.85 13.63 -2.62
N TYR A 28 -9.41 13.64 -1.41
CA TYR A 28 -9.25 12.54 -0.46
C TYR A 28 -9.83 11.23 -1.00
N ARG A 29 -10.99 11.26 -1.66
CA ARG A 29 -11.55 10.09 -2.35
C ARG A 29 -10.58 9.53 -3.40
N ASP A 30 -9.93 10.41 -4.18
CA ASP A 30 -8.97 9.99 -5.20
C ASP A 30 -7.71 9.36 -4.58
N ILE A 31 -7.25 9.89 -3.43
CA ILE A 31 -6.17 9.29 -2.63
C ILE A 31 -6.58 7.89 -2.15
N VAL A 32 -7.74 7.74 -1.51
CA VAL A 32 -8.23 6.45 -1.01
C VAL A 32 -8.38 5.44 -2.15
N LYS A 33 -8.82 5.87 -3.33
CA LYS A 33 -8.88 5.00 -4.51
C LYS A 33 -7.51 4.48 -4.90
N ARG A 34 -6.47 5.35 -4.92
CA ARG A 34 -5.09 4.94 -5.19
C ARG A 34 -4.56 3.97 -4.12
N GLU A 35 -4.82 4.25 -2.85
CA GLU A 35 -4.40 3.39 -1.73
C GLU A 35 -5.01 1.99 -1.83
N ILE A 36 -6.32 1.88 -2.12
CA ILE A 36 -7.00 0.60 -2.33
C ILE A 36 -6.40 -0.12 -3.54
N THR A 37 -6.15 0.59 -4.64
CA THR A 37 -5.52 -0.01 -5.83
C THR A 37 -4.13 -0.55 -5.51
N ALA A 38 -3.32 0.20 -4.78
CA ALA A 38 -2.00 -0.25 -4.34
C ALA A 38 -2.07 -1.45 -3.38
N GLU A 39 -3.07 -1.48 -2.49
CA GLU A 39 -3.29 -2.62 -1.59
C GLU A 39 -3.64 -3.90 -2.35
N VAL A 40 -4.53 -3.80 -3.35
CA VAL A 40 -4.87 -4.95 -4.23
C VAL A 40 -3.64 -5.43 -5.00
N LYS A 41 -2.86 -4.50 -5.59
CA LYS A 41 -1.64 -4.85 -6.33
C LYS A 41 -0.59 -5.51 -5.42
N ARG A 42 -0.40 -5.03 -4.18
CA ARG A 42 0.51 -5.66 -3.20
C ARG A 42 0.06 -7.08 -2.84
N ALA A 43 -1.22 -7.27 -2.56
CA ALA A 43 -1.76 -8.60 -2.26
C ALA A 43 -1.62 -9.55 -3.46
N TRP A 44 -1.75 -9.04 -4.69
CA TRP A 44 -1.50 -9.80 -5.90
C TRP A 44 -0.02 -10.19 -6.05
N CYS A 45 0.92 -9.26 -5.82
CA CYS A 45 2.36 -9.56 -5.82
C CYS A 45 2.73 -10.64 -4.78
N GLU A 46 2.15 -10.56 -3.58
CA GLU A 46 2.33 -11.55 -2.52
C GLU A 46 1.82 -12.94 -2.94
N TYR A 47 0.63 -12.99 -3.58
CA TYR A 47 0.08 -14.22 -4.12
C TYR A 47 0.99 -14.85 -5.19
N LEU A 48 1.47 -14.06 -6.16
CA LEU A 48 2.35 -14.56 -7.23
C LEU A 48 3.69 -15.06 -6.68
N SER A 49 4.26 -14.38 -5.71
CA SER A 49 5.49 -14.81 -5.04
C SER A 49 5.28 -16.13 -4.29
N ALA A 50 4.18 -16.26 -3.53
CA ALA A 50 3.84 -17.50 -2.84
C ALA A 50 3.58 -18.66 -3.81
N LEU A 51 2.96 -18.38 -4.95
CA LEU A 51 2.74 -19.38 -6.01
C LEU A 51 4.06 -19.84 -6.64
N ALA A 52 4.98 -18.91 -6.91
CA ALA A 52 6.30 -19.22 -7.43
C ALA A 52 7.12 -20.07 -6.45
N LEU A 53 7.10 -19.73 -5.16
CA LEU A 53 7.73 -20.52 -4.10
C LEU A 53 7.10 -21.92 -3.98
N CYS A 54 5.79 -22.04 -4.08
CA CYS A 54 5.11 -23.33 -4.06
C CYS A 54 5.57 -24.22 -5.23
N ARG A 55 5.69 -23.66 -6.45
CA ARG A 55 6.20 -24.37 -7.62
C ARG A 55 7.68 -24.78 -7.45
N LEU A 56 8.51 -23.90 -6.89
CA LEU A 56 9.91 -24.22 -6.57
C LEU A 56 9.98 -25.44 -5.65
N TRP A 57 9.29 -25.42 -4.52
CA TRP A 57 9.32 -26.51 -3.55
C TRP A 57 8.67 -27.79 -4.05
N GLN A 58 7.71 -27.71 -4.99
CA GLN A 58 7.19 -28.90 -5.68
C GLN A 58 8.26 -29.57 -6.54
N GLY A 59 9.05 -28.80 -7.28
CA GLY A 59 10.18 -29.31 -8.06
C GLY A 59 11.27 -29.93 -7.18
N GLU A 60 11.64 -29.25 -6.09
CA GLU A 60 12.63 -29.75 -5.13
C GLU A 60 12.18 -31.06 -4.46
N GLU A 61 10.91 -31.17 -4.08
CA GLU A 61 10.36 -32.41 -3.52
C GLU A 61 10.42 -33.57 -4.54
N GLN A 62 10.11 -33.31 -5.81
CA GLN A 62 10.19 -34.35 -6.87
C GLN A 62 11.62 -34.83 -7.05
N THR A 63 12.59 -33.89 -7.10
CA THR A 63 14.02 -34.24 -7.20
C THR A 63 14.48 -35.07 -5.98
N ALA A 64 14.13 -34.65 -4.79
CA ALA A 64 14.51 -35.36 -3.56
C ALA A 64 13.85 -36.74 -3.45
N LYS A 65 12.62 -36.93 -3.91
CA LYS A 65 11.95 -38.25 -3.99
C LYS A 65 12.68 -39.18 -4.92
N ARG A 66 13.04 -38.74 -6.14
CA ARG A 66 13.79 -39.51 -7.11
C ARG A 66 15.14 -39.96 -6.54
N LEU A 67 15.89 -39.02 -5.93
CA LEU A 67 17.18 -39.33 -5.31
C LEU A 67 17.05 -40.32 -4.16
N ARG A 68 16.01 -40.18 -3.32
CA ARG A 68 15.71 -41.13 -2.26
C ARG A 68 15.40 -42.54 -2.81
N GLU A 69 14.55 -42.65 -3.82
CA GLU A 69 14.22 -43.94 -4.44
C GLU A 69 15.48 -44.64 -4.97
N MET A 70 16.36 -43.89 -5.63
CA MET A 70 17.65 -44.39 -6.10
C MET A 70 18.55 -44.85 -4.93
N SER A 71 18.58 -44.08 -3.84
CA SER A 71 19.39 -44.41 -2.66
C SER A 71 18.90 -45.67 -1.94
N VAL A 72 17.61 -45.99 -1.99
CA VAL A 72 17.08 -47.25 -1.45
C VAL A 72 17.70 -48.43 -2.22
N LEU A 73 17.66 -48.42 -3.56
CA LEU A 73 18.20 -49.47 -4.40
C LEU A 73 19.72 -49.67 -4.21
N ARG A 74 20.48 -48.57 -4.18
CA ARG A 74 21.95 -48.61 -3.98
C ARG A 74 22.33 -49.12 -2.57
N TYR A 75 21.55 -48.76 -1.56
CA TYR A 75 21.76 -49.28 -0.20
C TYR A 75 21.49 -50.81 -0.11
N GLU A 76 20.43 -51.31 -0.76
CA GLU A 76 20.12 -52.74 -0.83
C GLU A 76 21.19 -53.53 -1.57
N GLN A 77 21.87 -52.89 -2.57
CA GLN A 77 22.99 -53.46 -3.32
C GLN A 77 24.32 -53.36 -2.53
N GLY A 78 24.36 -52.58 -1.49
CA GLY A 78 25.57 -52.35 -0.70
C GLY A 78 26.52 -51.29 -1.27
N ASP A 79 26.06 -50.52 -2.27
CA ASP A 79 26.87 -49.50 -2.98
C ASP A 79 27.01 -48.22 -2.18
N ILE A 80 26.11 -47.94 -1.26
CA ILE A 80 26.16 -46.73 -0.39
C ILE A 80 26.07 -47.11 1.10
N SER A 81 26.63 -46.23 1.93
CA SER A 81 26.60 -46.39 3.37
C SER A 81 25.20 -46.12 3.99
N LYS A 82 24.96 -46.65 5.19
CA LYS A 82 23.76 -46.33 5.95
C LYS A 82 23.64 -44.84 6.26
N LEU A 83 24.77 -44.13 6.40
CA LEU A 83 24.78 -42.67 6.59
C LEU A 83 24.22 -41.96 5.37
N GLU A 84 24.69 -42.25 4.17
CA GLU A 84 24.20 -41.67 2.91
C GLU A 84 22.73 -41.95 2.69
N TYR A 85 22.28 -43.17 2.91
CA TYR A 85 20.86 -43.53 2.86
C TYR A 85 20.03 -42.68 3.86
N SER A 86 20.53 -42.49 5.11
CA SER A 86 19.85 -41.66 6.10
C SER A 86 19.79 -40.20 5.72
N MET A 87 20.86 -39.66 5.12
CA MET A 87 20.93 -38.28 4.59
C MET A 87 19.88 -38.05 3.49
N MET A 88 19.73 -38.99 2.54
CA MET A 88 18.72 -38.91 1.50
C MET A 88 17.29 -38.96 2.03
N ASN A 89 17.02 -39.80 3.01
CA ASN A 89 15.72 -39.83 3.66
C ASN A 89 15.42 -38.51 4.38
N THR A 90 16.42 -37.93 5.05
CA THR A 90 16.28 -36.63 5.73
C THR A 90 16.02 -35.50 4.72
N LEU A 91 16.79 -35.45 3.62
CA LEU A 91 16.59 -34.50 2.54
C LEU A 91 15.16 -34.58 1.97
N ALA A 92 14.67 -35.78 1.65
CA ALA A 92 13.32 -35.97 1.12
C ALA A 92 12.23 -35.52 2.11
N ALA A 93 12.40 -35.84 3.41
CA ALA A 93 11.47 -35.41 4.46
C ALA A 93 11.47 -33.87 4.63
N GLU A 94 12.64 -33.24 4.57
CA GLU A 94 12.78 -31.79 4.64
C GLU A 94 12.08 -31.11 3.44
N GLN A 95 12.35 -31.56 2.21
CA GLN A 95 11.73 -30.97 1.01
C GLN A 95 10.20 -31.14 1.02
N HIS A 96 9.71 -32.30 1.48
CA HIS A 96 8.27 -32.49 1.68
C HIS A 96 7.69 -31.47 2.66
N THR A 97 8.34 -31.26 3.80
CA THR A 97 7.89 -30.29 4.83
C THR A 97 7.88 -28.86 4.26
N LYS A 98 8.93 -28.46 3.53
CA LYS A 98 9.01 -27.14 2.85
C LYS A 98 7.90 -26.94 1.83
N ARG A 99 7.59 -27.98 1.02
CA ARG A 99 6.46 -27.93 0.09
C ARG A 99 5.13 -27.72 0.80
N VAL A 100 4.88 -28.47 1.90
CA VAL A 100 3.64 -28.31 2.68
C VAL A 100 3.54 -26.87 3.22
N GLN A 101 4.62 -26.36 3.82
CA GLN A 101 4.66 -24.96 4.31
C GLN A 101 4.41 -23.93 3.20
N ALA A 102 5.00 -24.12 2.02
CA ALA A 102 4.77 -23.24 0.88
C ALA A 102 3.31 -23.29 0.38
N GLN A 103 2.69 -24.47 0.40
CA GLN A 103 1.28 -24.63 0.06
C GLN A 103 0.37 -23.93 1.05
N ASP A 104 0.69 -23.99 2.35
CA ASP A 104 -0.04 -23.26 3.39
C ASP A 104 0.10 -21.75 3.22
N GLN A 105 1.32 -21.26 2.92
CA GLN A 105 1.58 -19.85 2.63
C GLN A 105 0.81 -19.37 1.41
N LEU A 106 0.76 -20.15 0.33
CA LEU A 106 -0.04 -19.85 -0.85
C LEU A 106 -1.54 -19.76 -0.50
N THR A 107 -2.03 -20.64 0.35
CA THR A 107 -3.43 -20.62 0.80
C THR A 107 -3.74 -19.35 1.59
N VAL A 108 -2.82 -18.91 2.45
CA VAL A 108 -2.95 -17.66 3.22
C VAL A 108 -2.93 -16.45 2.27
N ALA A 109 -1.99 -16.40 1.34
CA ALA A 109 -1.89 -15.32 0.36
C ALA A 109 -3.14 -15.23 -0.54
N ALA A 110 -3.68 -16.38 -0.98
CA ALA A 110 -4.92 -16.46 -1.75
C ALA A 110 -6.12 -15.90 -0.97
N LYS A 111 -6.25 -16.27 0.31
CA LYS A 111 -7.31 -15.74 1.18
C LYS A 111 -7.17 -14.23 1.38
N ARG A 112 -5.94 -13.74 1.60
CA ARG A 112 -5.67 -12.31 1.74
C ARG A 112 -6.04 -11.55 0.46
N PHE A 113 -5.66 -12.07 -0.71
CA PHE A 113 -6.00 -11.47 -1.99
C PHE A 113 -7.53 -11.40 -2.19
N ALA A 114 -8.27 -12.50 -1.96
CA ALA A 114 -9.72 -12.52 -2.03
C ALA A 114 -10.36 -11.52 -1.04
N TRP A 115 -9.83 -11.43 0.17
CA TRP A 115 -10.34 -10.49 1.19
C TRP A 115 -10.14 -9.03 0.77
N VAL A 116 -8.97 -8.67 0.24
CA VAL A 116 -8.70 -7.31 -0.25
C VAL A 116 -9.59 -6.98 -1.44
N CYS A 117 -9.85 -7.95 -2.33
CA CYS A 117 -10.81 -7.82 -3.42
C CYS A 117 -12.28 -7.82 -2.96
N ARG A 118 -12.55 -7.96 -1.65
CA ARG A 118 -13.89 -8.09 -1.06
C ARG A 118 -14.74 -9.19 -1.69
N SER A 119 -14.09 -10.27 -2.13
CA SER A 119 -14.73 -11.46 -2.66
C SER A 119 -15.00 -12.48 -1.55
N THR A 120 -16.17 -13.10 -1.58
CA THR A 120 -16.51 -14.24 -0.72
C THR A 120 -16.06 -15.57 -1.32
N GLU A 121 -15.75 -15.58 -2.62
CA GLU A 121 -15.24 -16.75 -3.33
C GLU A 121 -13.73 -16.64 -3.55
N PRO A 122 -13.04 -17.78 -3.69
CA PRO A 122 -11.62 -17.78 -4.05
C PRO A 122 -11.40 -17.03 -5.38
N VAL A 123 -10.57 -16.00 -5.35
CA VAL A 123 -10.16 -15.27 -6.56
C VAL A 123 -8.80 -15.79 -6.98
N VAL A 124 -8.73 -16.33 -8.18
CA VAL A 124 -7.45 -16.75 -8.79
C VAL A 124 -7.14 -15.75 -9.90
N PRO A 125 -5.97 -15.10 -9.87
CA PRO A 125 -5.52 -14.23 -10.96
C PRO A 125 -5.40 -15.00 -12.27
N GLU A 126 -5.72 -14.35 -13.40
CA GLU A 126 -5.50 -14.94 -14.74
C GLU A 126 -4.01 -15.11 -15.02
N ASP A 127 -3.22 -14.11 -14.66
CA ASP A 127 -1.76 -14.21 -14.76
C ASP A 127 -1.20 -14.87 -13.50
N THR A 128 -0.54 -16.00 -13.72
CA THR A 128 0.09 -16.82 -12.67
C THR A 128 1.61 -16.87 -12.80
N LEU A 129 2.19 -16.05 -13.69
CA LEU A 129 3.63 -15.94 -13.85
C LEU A 129 4.17 -14.81 -12.98
N LEU A 130 5.25 -15.10 -12.28
CA LEU A 130 5.99 -14.09 -11.56
C LEU A 130 6.82 -13.28 -12.57
N SER A 131 6.35 -12.08 -12.89
CA SER A 131 7.01 -11.16 -13.81
C SER A 131 7.23 -9.80 -13.17
N LEU A 132 8.14 -9.00 -13.73
CA LEU A 132 8.34 -7.61 -13.30
C LEU A 132 7.17 -6.76 -13.74
N LEU A 133 6.62 -6.00 -12.79
CA LEU A 133 5.65 -4.97 -13.12
C LEU A 133 6.31 -3.84 -13.92
N PRO A 134 5.64 -3.31 -14.95
CA PRO A 134 6.12 -2.12 -15.62
C PRO A 134 6.14 -0.96 -14.62
N ALA A 135 7.34 -0.46 -14.31
CA ALA A 135 7.49 0.70 -13.45
C ALA A 135 7.84 1.91 -14.29
N THR A 136 6.98 2.92 -14.24
CA THR A 136 7.31 4.24 -14.78
C THR A 136 8.16 4.95 -13.73
N LEU A 137 9.40 5.30 -14.08
CA LEU A 137 10.28 6.11 -13.24
C LEU A 137 9.78 7.56 -13.24
N CYS A 138 8.67 7.83 -12.58
CA CYS A 138 8.18 9.18 -12.40
C CYS A 138 9.05 9.93 -11.38
N GLU A 139 9.51 11.11 -11.78
CA GLU A 139 10.39 11.93 -10.93
C GLU A 139 9.60 12.83 -9.98
N GLN A 140 8.32 13.02 -10.21
CA GLN A 140 7.53 13.98 -9.47
C GLN A 140 6.53 13.31 -8.54
N PRO A 141 6.38 13.86 -7.31
CA PRO A 141 5.32 13.44 -6.41
C PRO A 141 3.94 13.69 -7.01
N SER A 142 3.00 12.83 -6.69
CA SER A 142 1.63 12.93 -7.17
C SER A 142 0.98 14.28 -6.84
N ALA A 143 0.51 14.99 -7.88
CA ALA A 143 -0.21 16.25 -7.74
C ALA A 143 -1.49 16.10 -6.90
N THR A 144 -2.09 14.91 -6.85
CA THR A 144 -3.26 14.61 -6.02
C THR A 144 -2.96 14.82 -4.53
N TYR A 145 -1.85 14.27 -4.03
CA TYR A 145 -1.43 14.46 -2.62
C TYR A 145 -1.02 15.91 -2.34
N LEU A 146 -0.23 16.52 -3.23
CA LEU A 146 0.21 17.90 -3.08
C LEU A 146 -0.98 18.86 -2.99
N THR A 147 -1.95 18.71 -3.92
CA THR A 147 -3.17 19.52 -3.91
C THR A 147 -4.02 19.29 -2.66
N TYR A 148 -4.10 18.07 -2.16
CA TYR A 148 -4.82 17.74 -0.93
C TYR A 148 -4.23 18.48 0.28
N PHE A 149 -2.90 18.48 0.45
CA PHE A 149 -2.24 19.21 1.54
C PHE A 149 -2.51 20.72 1.47
N ASP A 150 -2.48 21.29 0.26
CA ASP A 150 -2.79 22.69 0.05
C ASP A 150 -4.22 23.05 0.42
N MET A 151 -5.16 22.20 0.04
CA MET A 151 -6.58 22.40 0.34
C MET A 151 -6.86 22.32 1.84
N GLN A 152 -6.17 21.44 2.57
CA GLN A 152 -6.27 21.38 4.04
C GLN A 152 -5.80 22.69 4.70
N ALA A 153 -4.65 23.21 4.29
CA ALA A 153 -4.15 24.49 4.78
C ALA A 153 -5.12 25.64 4.44
N ARG A 154 -5.68 25.64 3.22
CA ARG A 154 -6.65 26.62 2.77
C ARG A 154 -7.95 26.59 3.59
N GLN A 155 -8.45 25.42 3.98
CA GLN A 155 -9.62 25.33 4.86
C GLN A 155 -9.41 26.08 6.18
N LYS A 156 -8.22 25.96 6.79
CA LYS A 156 -7.88 26.69 8.01
C LYS A 156 -7.80 28.20 7.78
N GLN A 157 -7.30 28.62 6.62
CA GLN A 157 -7.29 30.02 6.21
C GLN A 157 -8.72 30.56 6.01
N ASP A 158 -9.62 29.77 5.40
CA ASP A 158 -11.03 30.14 5.25
C ASP A 158 -11.74 30.28 6.61
N MET A 159 -11.38 29.46 7.60
CA MET A 159 -11.86 29.62 8.98
C MET A 159 -11.43 30.94 9.60
N VAL A 160 -10.21 31.42 9.33
CA VAL A 160 -9.79 32.77 9.75
C VAL A 160 -10.71 33.83 9.19
N ASN A 161 -11.12 33.72 7.94
CA ASN A 161 -11.99 34.71 7.30
C ASN A 161 -13.41 34.68 7.90
N ILE A 162 -13.89 33.49 8.29
CA ILE A 162 -15.16 33.35 9.02
C ILE A 162 -15.05 34.04 10.40
N GLU A 163 -13.99 33.81 11.18
CA GLU A 163 -13.82 34.45 12.48
C GLU A 163 -13.68 35.96 12.34
N LYS A 164 -13.02 36.47 11.30
CA LYS A 164 -12.95 37.89 11.01
C LYS A 164 -14.34 38.46 10.64
N SER A 165 -15.17 37.72 9.91
CA SER A 165 -16.50 38.20 9.51
C SER A 165 -17.45 38.39 10.68
N LYS A 166 -17.21 37.79 11.83
CA LYS A 166 -17.99 37.97 13.07
C LYS A 166 -17.76 39.33 13.75
N PHE A 167 -16.82 40.14 13.29
CA PHE A 167 -16.71 41.55 13.72
C PHE A 167 -17.73 42.48 13.05
N PHE A 168 -18.35 42.05 11.96
CA PHE A 168 -19.35 42.84 11.25
C PHE A 168 -20.72 42.72 11.95
N PRO A 169 -21.55 43.77 11.83
CA PRO A 169 -22.89 43.75 12.42
C PRO A 169 -23.76 42.62 11.84
N GLU A 170 -24.58 42.02 12.69
CA GLU A 170 -25.56 41.03 12.29
C GLU A 170 -26.90 41.70 12.03
N PHE A 171 -27.55 41.34 10.95
CA PHE A 171 -28.88 41.80 10.57
C PHE A 171 -29.90 40.70 10.82
N SER A 172 -31.04 41.06 11.39
CA SER A 172 -32.16 40.17 11.59
C SER A 172 -33.43 40.75 10.96
N ILE A 173 -34.23 39.91 10.35
CA ILE A 173 -35.55 40.23 9.84
C ILE A 173 -36.52 39.27 10.49
N GLY A 174 -37.52 39.83 11.18
CA GLY A 174 -38.58 39.06 11.80
C GLY A 174 -39.91 39.36 11.14
N TYR A 175 -40.71 38.33 10.96
CA TYR A 175 -42.11 38.44 10.59
C TYR A 175 -42.93 37.67 11.60
N SER A 176 -43.93 38.36 12.25
CA SER A 176 -44.83 37.72 13.17
C SER A 176 -46.27 37.97 12.77
N LEU A 177 -47.03 36.91 12.86
CA LEU A 177 -48.51 36.94 12.71
C LEU A 177 -49.11 36.67 14.10
N GLN A 178 -49.87 37.60 14.60
CA GLN A 178 -50.51 37.50 15.88
C GLN A 178 -52.00 37.60 15.75
N LYS A 179 -52.74 36.63 16.27
CA LYS A 179 -54.20 36.70 16.40
C LYS A 179 -54.56 37.15 17.79
N ILE A 180 -55.07 38.35 17.91
CA ILE A 180 -55.59 38.92 19.17
C ILE A 180 -57.05 39.16 18.98
N ALA A 181 -57.90 38.47 19.73
CA ALA A 181 -59.35 38.75 19.71
C ALA A 181 -59.67 40.10 20.37
N PRO A 182 -60.47 40.99 19.75
CA PRO A 182 -61.38 40.75 18.60
C PRO A 182 -60.74 41.11 17.22
N LEU A 183 -59.46 41.48 17.15
CA LEU A 183 -58.77 41.86 15.91
C LEU A 183 -58.16 40.61 15.27
N THR A 184 -58.58 40.28 14.07
CA THR A 184 -58.02 39.16 13.30
C THR A 184 -56.84 39.59 12.43
N ASN A 185 -55.72 38.88 12.52
CA ASN A 185 -54.53 38.97 11.66
C ASN A 185 -53.72 40.31 11.76
N LEU A 186 -53.11 40.55 12.89
CA LEU A 186 -52.02 41.54 12.96
C LEU A 186 -50.73 40.93 12.44
N SER A 187 -50.19 41.50 11.37
CA SER A 187 -48.86 41.17 10.87
C SER A 187 -47.88 42.27 11.29
N SER A 188 -46.70 41.88 11.80
CA SER A 188 -45.65 42.82 12.11
C SER A 188 -44.32 42.38 11.50
N TRP A 189 -43.58 43.35 11.03
CA TRP A 189 -42.20 43.18 10.55
C TRP A 189 -41.26 43.81 11.55
N SER A 190 -40.18 43.13 11.90
CA SER A 190 -39.09 43.68 12.71
C SER A 190 -37.77 43.58 11.93
N VAL A 191 -37.01 44.64 11.95
CA VAL A 191 -35.64 44.68 11.42
C VAL A 191 -34.73 45.00 12.59
N GLY A 192 -33.79 44.12 12.88
CA GLY A 192 -32.81 44.31 13.94
C GLY A 192 -31.39 44.36 13.40
N VAL A 193 -30.56 45.20 14.03
CA VAL A 193 -29.11 45.25 13.81
C VAL A 193 -28.45 45.05 15.17
N SER A 194 -27.63 44.02 15.30
CA SER A 194 -26.86 43.75 16.49
C SER A 194 -25.36 43.95 16.26
N PHE A 195 -24.73 44.63 17.21
CA PHE A 195 -23.27 44.85 17.18
C PHE A 195 -22.61 44.09 18.34
N PRO A 196 -21.50 43.36 18.09
CA PRO A 196 -20.74 42.70 19.15
C PRO A 196 -20.05 43.82 20.00
N LEU A 197 -20.56 44.12 21.18
CA LEU A 197 -19.97 45.12 22.06
C LEU A 197 -18.67 44.67 22.76
N LEU A 198 -18.44 43.34 22.85
CA LEU A 198 -17.26 42.73 23.48
C LEU A 198 -16.29 42.23 22.40
N PHE A 199 -15.34 43.08 22.01
CA PHE A 199 -14.36 42.75 20.98
C PHE A 199 -13.21 41.84 21.47
N PHE A 200 -12.95 41.75 22.77
CA PHE A 200 -11.84 40.99 23.32
C PHE A 200 -11.92 39.49 23.06
N PRO A 201 -13.03 38.79 23.32
CA PRO A 201 -13.15 37.35 23.03
C PRO A 201 -13.01 37.04 21.54
N GLN A 202 -13.59 37.91 20.69
CA GLN A 202 -13.54 37.74 19.25
C GLN A 202 -12.11 37.94 18.69
N LYS A 203 -11.36 38.91 19.21
CA LYS A 203 -9.95 39.14 18.87
C LYS A 203 -9.10 37.93 19.21
N SER A 204 -9.35 37.27 20.34
CA SER A 204 -8.66 36.04 20.76
C SER A 204 -8.99 34.88 19.85
N ARG A 205 -10.25 34.70 19.43
CA ARG A 205 -10.66 33.66 18.45
C ARG A 205 -10.01 33.88 17.10
N VAL A 206 -9.92 35.10 16.59
CA VAL A 206 -9.21 35.38 15.33
C VAL A 206 -7.71 35.09 15.48
N LYS A 207 -7.10 35.41 16.63
CA LYS A 207 -5.69 35.09 16.89
C LYS A 207 -5.48 33.57 16.90
N GLN A 208 -6.35 32.84 17.60
CA GLN A 208 -6.33 31.36 17.59
C GLN A 208 -6.44 30.79 16.17
N ALA A 209 -7.46 31.21 15.42
CA ALA A 209 -7.67 30.74 14.05
C ALA A 209 -6.46 31.04 13.14
N LYS A 210 -5.81 32.20 13.32
CA LYS A 210 -4.56 32.53 12.59
C LYS A 210 -3.41 31.58 12.93
N MET A 211 -3.25 31.22 14.22
CA MET A 211 -2.21 30.29 14.65
C MET A 211 -2.49 28.86 14.10
N GLU A 212 -3.74 28.43 14.12
CA GLU A 212 -4.16 27.17 13.51
C GLU A 212 -3.91 27.14 11.99
N ALA A 213 -4.19 28.24 11.28
CA ALA A 213 -3.91 28.35 9.85
C ALA A 213 -2.41 28.32 9.55
N LEU A 214 -1.60 28.98 10.39
CA LEU A 214 -0.15 28.97 10.27
C LEU A 214 0.42 27.56 10.54
N SER A 215 -0.07 26.87 11.57
CA SER A 215 0.29 25.47 11.85
C SER A 215 -0.02 24.57 10.65
N ALA A 216 -1.22 24.68 10.08
CA ALA A 216 -1.62 23.90 8.91
C ALA A 216 -0.79 24.19 7.65
N GLN A 217 -0.28 25.43 7.50
CA GLN A 217 0.66 25.76 6.42
C GLN A 217 2.00 25.06 6.60
N PHE A 218 2.55 25.06 7.81
CA PHE A 218 3.80 24.33 8.10
C PHE A 218 3.61 22.81 7.97
N GLU A 219 2.49 22.26 8.43
CA GLU A 219 2.15 20.84 8.25
C GLU A 219 2.05 20.46 6.76
N ALA A 220 1.45 21.33 5.94
CA ALA A 220 1.37 21.09 4.49
C ALA A 220 2.76 21.08 3.83
N GLU A 221 3.65 22.00 4.23
CA GLU A 221 5.02 22.05 3.69
C GLU A 221 5.88 20.87 4.17
N GLU A 222 5.73 20.47 5.41
CA GLU A 222 6.38 19.25 5.94
C GLU A 222 5.91 18.01 5.19
N ASN A 223 4.59 17.83 5.01
CA ASN A 223 4.02 16.72 4.26
C ASN A 223 4.50 16.68 2.80
N ARG A 224 4.64 17.83 2.15
CA ARG A 224 5.23 17.93 0.80
C ARG A 224 6.69 17.47 0.78
N THR A 225 7.46 17.90 1.78
CA THR A 225 8.87 17.54 1.90
C THR A 225 9.02 16.03 2.15
N GLN A 226 8.21 15.48 3.04
CA GLN A 226 8.19 14.05 3.32
C GLN A 226 7.78 13.23 2.09
N LEU A 227 6.77 13.68 1.34
CA LEU A 227 6.35 13.02 0.12
C LEU A 227 7.45 13.01 -0.96
N ARG A 228 8.17 14.13 -1.16
CA ARG A 228 9.31 14.19 -2.07
C ARG A 228 10.40 13.22 -1.69
N ARG A 229 10.80 13.23 -0.42
CA ARG A 229 11.81 12.29 0.10
C ARG A 229 11.39 10.84 -0.08
N LYS A 230 10.11 10.52 0.17
CA LYS A 230 9.56 9.18 -0.01
C LYS A 230 9.63 8.71 -1.47
N VAL A 231 9.29 9.58 -2.42
CA VAL A 231 9.37 9.28 -3.86
C VAL A 231 10.84 9.07 -4.28
N GLU A 232 11.77 9.91 -3.82
CA GLU A 232 13.21 9.72 -4.07
C GLU A 232 13.72 8.39 -3.51
N GLU A 233 13.43 8.09 -2.25
CA GLU A 233 13.81 6.83 -1.60
C GLU A 233 13.28 5.61 -2.36
N LEU A 234 12.01 5.64 -2.76
CA LEU A 234 11.38 4.54 -3.50
C LEU A 234 11.98 4.36 -4.90
N ARG A 235 12.32 5.46 -5.57
CA ARG A 235 13.00 5.42 -6.88
C ARG A 235 14.39 4.79 -6.77
N ASP A 236 15.16 5.19 -5.76
CA ASP A 236 16.51 4.64 -5.54
C ASP A 236 16.42 3.16 -5.17
N LYS A 237 15.47 2.77 -4.29
CA LYS A 237 15.20 1.38 -3.94
C LYS A 237 14.76 0.56 -5.17
N LEU A 238 13.92 1.11 -6.03
CA LEU A 238 13.49 0.44 -7.26
C LEU A 238 14.66 0.20 -8.22
N SER A 239 15.54 1.21 -8.38
CA SER A 239 16.75 1.08 -9.20
C SER A 239 17.70 0.00 -8.65
N MET A 240 17.86 -0.05 -7.33
CA MET A 240 18.65 -1.09 -6.67
C MET A 240 18.04 -2.48 -6.89
N ASN A 241 16.73 -2.62 -6.67
CA ASN A 241 16.03 -3.88 -6.85
C ASN A 241 16.05 -4.34 -8.32
N ALA A 242 15.96 -3.41 -9.29
CA ALA A 242 16.08 -3.73 -10.71
C ALA A 242 17.45 -4.34 -11.05
N LYS A 243 18.54 -3.76 -10.53
CA LYS A 243 19.89 -4.31 -10.71
C LYS A 243 20.06 -5.68 -10.07
N ASN A 244 19.44 -5.88 -8.90
CA ASN A 244 19.47 -7.16 -8.22
C ASN A 244 18.74 -8.24 -9.04
N VAL A 245 17.55 -7.94 -9.56
CA VAL A 245 16.83 -8.87 -10.44
C VAL A 245 17.61 -9.15 -11.71
N ALA A 246 18.21 -8.13 -12.35
CA ALA A 246 19.03 -8.31 -13.54
C ALA A 246 20.20 -9.28 -13.31
N TYR A 247 20.89 -9.19 -12.17
CA TYR A 247 21.94 -10.14 -11.79
C TYR A 247 21.44 -11.59 -11.78
N TYR A 248 20.25 -11.84 -11.22
CA TYR A 248 19.69 -13.19 -11.19
C TYR A 248 19.32 -13.69 -12.59
N VAL A 249 18.71 -12.84 -13.42
CA VAL A 249 18.25 -13.21 -14.77
C VAL A 249 19.44 -13.43 -15.72
N ASP A 250 20.43 -12.53 -15.67
CA ASP A 250 21.52 -12.52 -16.63
C ASP A 250 22.61 -13.57 -16.34
N ALA A 251 22.76 -13.99 -15.08
CA ALA A 251 23.83 -14.90 -14.69
C ALA A 251 23.37 -16.00 -13.72
N ALA A 252 22.87 -15.64 -12.55
CA ALA A 252 22.79 -16.57 -11.43
C ALA A 252 21.81 -17.74 -11.65
N LEU A 253 20.68 -17.51 -12.34
CA LEU A 253 19.69 -18.57 -12.60
C LEU A 253 20.22 -19.63 -13.56
N HIS A 254 20.97 -19.24 -14.59
CA HIS A 254 21.58 -20.18 -15.53
C HIS A 254 22.59 -21.09 -14.82
N GLU A 255 23.49 -20.49 -14.03
CA GLU A 255 24.46 -21.22 -13.23
C GLU A 255 23.80 -22.14 -12.20
N ALA A 256 22.70 -21.70 -11.57
CA ALA A 256 21.95 -22.51 -10.62
C ALA A 256 21.31 -23.74 -11.31
N ASP A 257 20.80 -23.56 -12.54
CA ASP A 257 20.21 -24.65 -13.32
C ASP A 257 21.26 -25.65 -13.76
N GLU A 258 22.45 -25.20 -14.17
CA GLU A 258 23.56 -26.08 -14.52
C GLU A 258 24.13 -26.81 -13.30
N LEU A 259 24.30 -26.09 -12.19
CA LEU A 259 24.78 -26.66 -10.93
C LEU A 259 23.88 -27.83 -10.48
N GLN A 260 22.56 -27.62 -10.47
CA GLN A 260 21.62 -28.67 -10.08
C GLN A 260 21.67 -29.87 -11.02
N ARG A 261 21.67 -29.64 -12.35
CA ARG A 261 21.70 -30.72 -13.34
C ARG A 261 22.98 -31.54 -13.22
N ASN A 262 24.13 -30.85 -13.16
CA ASN A 262 25.43 -31.51 -13.08
C ASN A 262 25.60 -32.28 -11.77
N ALA A 263 25.20 -31.71 -10.64
CA ALA A 263 25.30 -32.38 -9.34
C ALA A 263 24.46 -33.66 -9.27
N VAL A 264 23.24 -33.63 -9.82
CA VAL A 264 22.38 -34.84 -9.90
C VAL A 264 23.01 -35.90 -10.81
N LEU A 265 23.50 -35.48 -12.01
CA LEU A 265 24.12 -36.42 -12.98
C LEU A 265 25.38 -37.09 -12.39
N LEU A 266 26.32 -36.29 -11.84
CA LEU A 266 27.55 -36.80 -11.24
C LEU A 266 27.28 -37.76 -10.08
N TYR A 267 26.25 -37.47 -9.27
CA TYR A 267 25.85 -38.37 -8.21
C TYR A 267 25.22 -39.66 -8.75
N GLU A 268 24.41 -39.61 -9.84
CA GLU A 268 23.87 -40.78 -10.52
C GLU A 268 24.98 -41.67 -11.08
N GLU A 269 26.06 -41.10 -11.62
CA GLU A 269 27.24 -41.77 -12.15
C GLU A 269 28.24 -42.21 -11.07
N SER A 270 27.98 -41.91 -9.82
CA SER A 270 28.89 -42.18 -8.68
C SER A 270 30.23 -41.43 -8.72
N GLU A 271 30.26 -40.30 -9.43
CA GLU A 271 31.46 -39.44 -9.57
C GLU A 271 31.55 -38.35 -8.50
N THR A 272 30.49 -38.15 -7.69
CA THR A 272 30.48 -37.22 -6.56
C THR A 272 29.85 -37.84 -5.31
N ASP A 273 30.17 -37.30 -4.15
CA ASP A 273 29.60 -37.75 -2.90
C ASP A 273 28.27 -37.04 -2.56
N ILE A 274 27.56 -37.55 -1.56
CA ILE A 274 26.27 -37.03 -1.12
C ILE A 274 26.39 -35.61 -0.55
N ALA A 275 27.52 -35.25 0.10
CA ALA A 275 27.67 -33.97 0.74
C ALA A 275 27.77 -32.87 -0.32
N GLU A 276 28.54 -33.11 -1.39
CA GLU A 276 28.68 -32.22 -2.54
C GLU A 276 27.36 -32.05 -3.29
N LEU A 277 26.62 -33.18 -3.53
CA LEU A 277 25.29 -33.15 -4.11
C LEU A 277 24.34 -32.25 -3.29
N VAL A 278 24.22 -32.50 -1.98
CA VAL A 278 23.30 -31.75 -1.11
C VAL A 278 23.67 -30.27 -1.05
N GLN A 279 24.97 -29.95 -0.99
CA GLN A 279 25.43 -28.57 -1.03
C GLN A 279 25.06 -27.87 -2.34
N SER A 280 25.28 -28.54 -3.47
CA SER A 280 24.94 -28.01 -4.80
C SER A 280 23.44 -27.79 -4.98
N LEU A 281 22.60 -28.73 -4.54
CA LEU A 281 21.14 -28.59 -4.54
C LEU A 281 20.71 -27.43 -3.67
N ASN A 282 21.28 -27.27 -2.47
CA ASN A 282 20.96 -26.16 -1.59
C ASN A 282 21.35 -24.81 -2.21
N THR A 283 22.55 -24.69 -2.78
CA THR A 283 23.02 -23.46 -3.43
C THR A 283 22.12 -23.09 -4.61
N SER A 284 21.82 -24.02 -5.51
CA SER A 284 20.93 -23.80 -6.64
C SER A 284 19.53 -23.33 -6.20
N ARG A 285 18.95 -24.02 -5.24
CA ARG A 285 17.63 -23.67 -4.68
C ARG A 285 17.62 -22.29 -4.04
N ASP A 286 18.66 -21.96 -3.26
CA ASP A 286 18.75 -20.68 -2.58
C ASP A 286 18.85 -19.51 -3.57
N ILE A 287 19.57 -19.68 -4.68
CA ILE A 287 19.61 -18.72 -5.79
C ILE A 287 18.21 -18.51 -6.38
N ARG A 288 17.48 -19.58 -6.71
CA ARG A 288 16.12 -19.47 -7.26
C ARG A 288 15.15 -18.82 -6.29
N LYS A 289 15.26 -19.15 -5.00
CA LYS A 289 14.46 -18.51 -3.95
C LYS A 289 14.76 -17.01 -3.87
N GLN A 290 16.04 -16.63 -3.83
CA GLN A 290 16.47 -15.22 -3.79
C GLN A 290 16.01 -14.46 -5.03
N TYR A 291 15.97 -15.08 -6.21
CA TYR A 291 15.35 -14.48 -7.39
C TYR A 291 13.87 -14.17 -7.19
N ILE A 292 13.09 -15.13 -6.66
CA ILE A 292 11.66 -14.94 -6.39
C ILE A 292 11.46 -13.78 -5.39
N ASP A 293 12.27 -13.74 -4.33
CA ASP A 293 12.26 -12.69 -3.32
C ASP A 293 12.64 -11.32 -3.94
N ALA A 294 13.64 -11.28 -4.83
CA ALA A 294 14.07 -10.05 -5.53
C ALA A 294 12.98 -9.49 -6.45
N VAL A 295 12.29 -10.35 -7.22
CA VAL A 295 11.17 -9.94 -8.06
C VAL A 295 10.00 -9.43 -7.22
N HIS A 296 9.71 -10.08 -6.10
CA HIS A 296 8.69 -9.63 -5.16
C HIS A 296 9.00 -8.23 -4.61
N GLU A 297 10.22 -8.00 -4.11
CA GLU A 297 10.67 -6.71 -3.58
C GLU A 297 10.64 -5.60 -4.65
N TYR A 298 11.04 -5.91 -5.88
CA TYR A 298 10.92 -4.99 -7.00
C TYR A 298 9.46 -4.60 -7.24
N ASN A 299 8.57 -5.57 -7.35
CA ASN A 299 7.16 -5.35 -7.64
C ASN A 299 6.44 -4.57 -6.54
N VAL A 300 6.69 -4.87 -5.28
CA VAL A 300 6.14 -4.12 -4.14
C VAL A 300 6.64 -2.67 -4.17
N THR A 301 7.94 -2.46 -4.43
CA THR A 301 8.52 -1.12 -4.53
C THR A 301 7.93 -0.34 -5.71
N ALA A 302 7.70 -1.00 -6.86
CA ALA A 302 7.06 -0.40 -8.02
C ALA A 302 5.62 0.06 -7.72
N VAL A 303 4.84 -0.78 -7.02
CA VAL A 303 3.47 -0.44 -6.58
C VAL A 303 3.47 0.73 -5.59
N GLU A 304 4.43 0.78 -4.66
CA GLU A 304 4.54 1.92 -3.73
C GLU A 304 4.95 3.21 -4.45
N LEU A 305 5.86 3.12 -5.41
CA LEU A 305 6.24 4.29 -6.21
C LEU A 305 5.05 4.82 -7.02
N GLU A 306 4.29 3.94 -7.68
CA GLU A 306 3.07 4.30 -8.42
C GLU A 306 2.01 4.96 -7.53
N LEU A 307 1.91 4.57 -6.25
CA LEU A 307 0.99 5.19 -5.30
C LEU A 307 1.31 6.66 -5.07
N TYR A 308 2.59 7.02 -4.89
CA TYR A 308 3.04 8.34 -4.47
C TYR A 308 3.54 9.23 -5.61
N SER A 309 3.72 8.69 -6.81
CA SER A 309 4.13 9.41 -8.02
C SER A 309 3.03 9.45 -9.09
N GLU A 310 3.20 10.28 -10.11
CA GLU A 310 2.32 10.31 -11.28
C GLU A 310 2.91 9.55 -12.46
#